data_f843978fb533f458dd715772fc20f64e
#
_entry.id   f843978fb533f458dd715772fc20f64e
#
_cell.length_a   1.000
_cell.length_b   1.000
_cell.length_c   1.000
_cell.angle_alpha   90.00
_cell.angle_beta   90.00
_cell.angle_gamma   90.00
#
_symmetry.space_group_name_H-M   'P 1'
#
loop_
_entity.id
_entity.type
_entity.pdbx_description
1 polymer ?
#
loop_
_entity_poly.entity_id
_entity_poly.type
_entity_poly.pdbx_seq_one_letter_code
_entity_poly.pdbx_strand_id
1 'polypeptide(L)'
;MATPRSILFDFDGTLVDSAPSILAALEHALHRSGVAPAVPLAPALIGPPLRRTLATLAGSEDAALLERLAAAFRDEYDARGYRLTAVYPGVPAMLEALHAHDVALYIVTNKRIKPTRLILDHFGWTRWFRGIHALDSLQPAAPDKLTLVRDVMQRHALEADATWMIGDSAEDRQSALGNGLRFLAATWGYGGASRESAPDEGLAEPYALLRVAGLQR
;
A
#
# COMPACT_ATOMS: atom_id res chain seq x y z
N MET A 1 9.66 21.82 -12.14
CA MET A 1 8.78 21.50 -10.99
C MET A 1 9.66 21.39 -9.75
N ALA A 2 9.16 21.71 -8.56
CA ALA A 2 9.98 21.58 -7.34
C ALA A 2 10.23 20.11 -7.00
N THR A 3 11.43 19.76 -6.58
CA THR A 3 11.80 18.44 -6.07
C THR A 3 11.04 18.20 -4.76
N PRO A 4 10.42 17.04 -4.55
CA PRO A 4 9.73 16.77 -3.30
C PRO A 4 10.70 16.64 -2.12
N ARG A 5 10.33 17.18 -0.97
CA ARG A 5 11.07 16.96 0.29
C ARG A 5 10.66 15.65 0.94
N SER A 6 9.42 15.21 0.69
CA SER A 6 8.85 14.01 1.27
C SER A 6 8.01 13.24 0.25
N ILE A 7 8.01 11.91 0.37
CA ILE A 7 7.17 11.04 -0.44
C ILE A 7 6.47 10.05 0.47
N LEU A 8 5.14 9.97 0.33
CA LEU A 8 4.29 8.96 0.92
C LEU A 8 4.05 7.87 -0.12
N PHE A 9 4.40 6.64 0.19
CA PHE A 9 4.14 5.48 -0.68
C PHE A 9 3.01 4.62 -0.12
N ASP A 10 2.09 4.22 -0.98
CA ASP A 10 1.36 2.98 -0.72
C ASP A 10 2.31 1.78 -0.81
N PHE A 11 1.84 0.60 -0.42
CA PHE A 11 2.71 -0.56 -0.29
C PHE A 11 2.37 -1.67 -1.30
N ASP A 12 1.17 -2.29 -1.16
CA ASP A 12 0.71 -3.39 -2.02
C ASP A 12 0.30 -2.87 -3.40
N GLY A 13 0.93 -3.33 -4.48
CA GLY A 13 0.69 -2.80 -5.84
C GLY A 13 1.56 -1.60 -6.20
N THR A 14 2.25 -1.02 -5.24
CA THR A 14 3.12 0.15 -5.45
C THR A 14 4.60 -0.19 -5.27
N LEU A 15 5.00 -0.64 -4.10
CA LEU A 15 6.38 -1.05 -3.82
C LEU A 15 6.59 -2.56 -3.99
N VAL A 16 5.58 -3.35 -3.71
CA VAL A 16 5.63 -4.82 -3.74
C VAL A 16 4.43 -5.40 -4.48
N ASP A 17 4.68 -6.49 -5.21
CA ASP A 17 3.64 -7.39 -5.71
C ASP A 17 3.37 -8.46 -4.65
N SER A 18 2.36 -8.21 -3.85
CA SER A 18 1.87 -9.14 -2.82
C SER A 18 0.61 -9.89 -3.26
N ALA A 19 0.10 -9.64 -4.48
CA ALA A 19 -1.15 -10.22 -4.92
C ALA A 19 -1.14 -11.76 -4.89
N PRO A 20 -0.12 -12.47 -5.41
CA PRO A 20 -0.11 -13.94 -5.36
C PRO A 20 -0.16 -14.47 -3.92
N SER A 21 0.61 -13.87 -3.01
CA SER A 21 0.69 -14.33 -1.62
C SER A 21 -0.56 -14.02 -0.80
N ILE A 22 -1.19 -12.86 -1.03
CA ILE A 22 -2.45 -12.48 -0.39
C ILE A 22 -3.58 -13.39 -0.88
N LEU A 23 -3.69 -13.60 -2.20
CA LEU A 23 -4.74 -14.45 -2.77
C LEU A 23 -4.64 -15.89 -2.27
N ALA A 24 -3.45 -16.46 -2.20
CA ALA A 24 -3.23 -17.79 -1.63
C ALA A 24 -3.64 -17.88 -0.16
N ALA A 25 -3.34 -16.87 0.64
CA ALA A 25 -3.75 -16.83 2.05
C ALA A 25 -5.27 -16.62 2.23
N LEU A 26 -5.91 -15.85 1.34
CA LEU A 26 -7.38 -15.70 1.31
C LEU A 26 -8.06 -17.03 0.95
N GLU A 27 -7.55 -17.73 -0.08
CA GLU A 27 -8.05 -19.05 -0.47
C GLU A 27 -7.93 -20.05 0.69
N HIS A 28 -6.75 -20.08 1.36
CA HIS A 28 -6.54 -20.91 2.54
C HIS A 28 -7.56 -20.59 3.65
N ALA A 29 -7.79 -19.30 3.94
CA ALA A 29 -8.72 -18.89 4.98
C ALA A 29 -10.18 -19.31 4.68
N LEU A 30 -10.62 -19.16 3.42
CA LEU A 30 -11.94 -19.60 2.97
C LEU A 30 -12.10 -21.11 3.08
N HIS A 31 -11.12 -21.86 2.56
CA HIS A 31 -11.13 -23.34 2.62
C HIS A 31 -11.16 -23.84 4.07
N ARG A 32 -10.30 -23.32 4.94
CA ARG A 32 -10.22 -23.70 6.36
C ARG A 32 -11.52 -23.40 7.12
N SER A 33 -12.25 -22.37 6.68
CA SER A 33 -13.51 -21.95 7.30
C SER A 33 -14.75 -22.59 6.66
N GLY A 34 -14.61 -23.42 5.62
CA GLY A 34 -15.70 -24.05 4.89
C GLY A 34 -16.58 -23.05 4.13
N VAL A 35 -16.01 -21.92 3.67
CA VAL A 35 -16.73 -20.85 2.97
C VAL A 35 -16.38 -20.87 1.48
N ALA A 36 -17.39 -20.98 0.63
CA ALA A 36 -17.22 -20.77 -0.79
C ALA A 36 -17.16 -19.27 -1.11
N PRO A 37 -16.24 -18.82 -1.98
CA PRO A 37 -16.15 -17.42 -2.34
C PRO A 37 -17.36 -16.95 -3.14
N ALA A 38 -17.96 -15.81 -2.76
CA ALA A 38 -19.08 -15.19 -3.47
C ALA A 38 -18.65 -14.47 -4.75
N VAL A 39 -17.37 -14.14 -4.87
CA VAL A 39 -16.75 -13.53 -6.06
C VAL A 39 -15.41 -14.21 -6.35
N PRO A 40 -14.92 -14.20 -7.62
CA PRO A 40 -13.61 -14.77 -7.94
C PRO A 40 -12.47 -14.12 -7.16
N LEU A 41 -11.49 -14.93 -6.71
CA LEU A 41 -10.24 -14.42 -6.17
C LEU A 41 -9.42 -13.82 -7.32
N ALA A 42 -9.23 -12.51 -7.27
CA ALA A 42 -8.50 -11.76 -8.29
C ALA A 42 -7.70 -10.59 -7.66
N PRO A 43 -6.61 -10.13 -8.30
CA PRO A 43 -5.81 -9.01 -7.79
C PRO A 43 -6.60 -7.74 -7.48
N ALA A 44 -7.70 -7.49 -8.19
CA ALA A 44 -8.60 -6.34 -7.94
C ALA A 44 -9.26 -6.33 -6.55
N LEU A 45 -9.20 -7.44 -5.79
CA LEU A 45 -9.65 -7.50 -4.40
C LEU A 45 -8.65 -6.90 -3.40
N ILE A 46 -7.41 -6.65 -3.85
CA ILE A 46 -6.32 -6.16 -3.00
C ILE A 46 -6.31 -4.62 -3.05
N GLY A 47 -5.96 -4.01 -1.92
CA GLY A 47 -6.00 -2.57 -1.71
C GLY A 47 -6.91 -2.18 -0.55
N PRO A 48 -8.18 -2.61 -0.51
CA PRO A 48 -9.03 -2.38 0.65
C PRO A 48 -8.53 -3.07 1.94
N PRO A 49 -8.93 -2.57 3.13
CA PRO A 49 -8.63 -3.24 4.39
C PRO A 49 -9.13 -4.70 4.42
N LEU A 50 -8.37 -5.61 5.04
CA LEU A 50 -8.62 -7.06 5.06
C LEU A 50 -10.08 -7.42 5.35
N ARG A 51 -10.71 -6.78 6.36
CA ARG A 51 -12.09 -7.05 6.73
C ARG A 51 -13.06 -6.81 5.58
N ARG A 52 -12.86 -5.73 4.82
CA ARG A 52 -13.70 -5.38 3.66
C ARG A 52 -13.53 -6.41 2.53
N THR A 53 -12.30 -6.82 2.26
CA THR A 53 -12.01 -7.88 1.29
C THR A 53 -12.69 -9.20 1.68
N LEU A 54 -12.59 -9.59 2.97
CA LEU A 54 -13.23 -10.81 3.47
C LEU A 54 -14.75 -10.75 3.41
N ALA A 55 -15.37 -9.59 3.70
CA ALA A 55 -16.81 -9.40 3.57
C ALA A 55 -17.28 -9.59 2.13
N THR A 56 -16.55 -9.00 1.16
CA THR A 56 -16.80 -9.17 -0.27
C THR A 56 -16.69 -10.64 -0.70
N LEU A 57 -15.62 -11.33 -0.28
CA LEU A 57 -15.38 -12.73 -0.61
C LEU A 57 -16.40 -13.68 0.02
N ALA A 58 -16.82 -13.42 1.27
CA ALA A 58 -17.80 -14.24 1.96
C ALA A 58 -19.24 -13.90 1.55
N GLY A 59 -19.50 -12.78 0.89
CA GLY A 59 -20.84 -12.27 0.61
C GLY A 59 -21.63 -12.01 1.90
N SER A 60 -20.95 -11.64 3.01
CA SER A 60 -21.54 -11.56 4.34
C SER A 60 -20.86 -10.50 5.18
N GLU A 61 -21.67 -9.81 6.01
CA GLU A 61 -21.20 -8.86 7.03
C GLU A 61 -21.22 -9.48 8.47
N ASP A 62 -21.46 -10.79 8.57
CA ASP A 62 -21.47 -11.48 9.88
C ASP A 62 -20.11 -11.34 10.58
N ALA A 63 -20.12 -10.67 11.73
CA ALA A 63 -18.90 -10.31 12.44
C ALA A 63 -18.11 -11.54 12.92
N ALA A 64 -18.80 -12.62 13.34
CA ALA A 64 -18.15 -13.81 13.84
C ALA A 64 -17.51 -14.61 12.70
N LEU A 65 -18.16 -14.68 11.54
CA LEU A 65 -17.62 -15.28 10.33
C LEU A 65 -16.36 -14.52 9.86
N LEU A 66 -16.46 -13.18 9.74
CA LEU A 66 -15.37 -12.35 9.29
C LEU A 66 -14.15 -12.43 10.23
N GLU A 67 -14.37 -12.52 11.54
CA GLU A 67 -13.25 -12.68 12.48
C GLU A 67 -12.60 -14.07 12.36
N ARG A 68 -13.36 -15.16 12.15
CA ARG A 68 -12.78 -16.48 11.88
C ARG A 68 -11.94 -16.49 10.60
N LEU A 69 -12.45 -15.89 9.52
CA LEU A 69 -11.72 -15.76 8.27
C LEU A 69 -10.45 -14.91 8.43
N ALA A 70 -10.57 -13.78 9.15
CA ALA A 70 -9.42 -12.90 9.41
C ALA A 70 -8.35 -13.59 10.27
N ALA A 71 -8.74 -14.38 11.26
CA ALA A 71 -7.82 -15.17 12.07
C ALA A 71 -7.09 -16.20 11.22
N ALA A 72 -7.81 -16.98 10.41
CA ALA A 72 -7.22 -17.98 9.53
C ALA A 72 -6.27 -17.35 8.48
N PHE A 73 -6.64 -16.20 7.93
CA PHE A 73 -5.77 -15.42 7.04
C PHE A 73 -4.49 -14.98 7.76
N ARG A 74 -4.62 -14.39 8.96
CA ARG A 74 -3.46 -13.91 9.74
C ARG A 74 -2.51 -15.05 10.11
N ASP A 75 -3.05 -16.19 10.53
CA ASP A 75 -2.27 -17.38 10.89
C ASP A 75 -1.37 -17.83 9.71
N GLU A 76 -1.91 -17.83 8.50
CA GLU A 76 -1.19 -18.23 7.29
C GLU A 76 -0.23 -17.13 6.80
N TYR A 77 -0.78 -15.92 6.60
CA TYR A 77 -0.04 -14.84 5.96
C TYR A 77 1.11 -14.31 6.81
N ASP A 78 0.87 -14.12 8.13
CA ASP A 78 1.88 -13.56 9.03
C ASP A 78 2.97 -14.57 9.41
N ALA A 79 2.70 -15.88 9.27
CA ALA A 79 3.69 -16.92 9.55
C ALA A 79 4.64 -17.16 8.37
N ARG A 80 4.10 -17.22 7.15
CA ARG A 80 4.88 -17.61 5.95
C ARG A 80 4.48 -16.88 4.67
N GLY A 81 3.19 -16.55 4.49
CA GLY A 81 2.70 -15.96 3.24
C GLY A 81 3.42 -14.67 2.85
N TYR A 82 3.74 -13.80 3.82
CA TYR A 82 4.43 -12.54 3.55
C TYR A 82 5.79 -12.70 2.84
N ARG A 83 6.48 -13.84 3.02
CA ARG A 83 7.78 -14.13 2.39
C ARG A 83 7.69 -14.42 0.89
N LEU A 84 6.48 -14.71 0.41
CA LEU A 84 6.20 -14.94 -1.02
C LEU A 84 5.88 -13.63 -1.77
N THR A 85 5.91 -12.50 -1.07
CA THR A 85 5.77 -11.19 -1.68
C THR A 85 6.97 -10.92 -2.58
N ALA A 86 6.71 -10.48 -3.81
CA ALA A 86 7.74 -10.08 -4.77
C ALA A 86 7.95 -8.57 -4.75
N VAL A 87 9.10 -8.12 -5.22
CA VAL A 87 9.44 -6.70 -5.39
C VAL A 87 9.22 -6.32 -6.84
N TYR A 88 8.57 -5.19 -7.11
CA TYR A 88 8.49 -4.70 -8.48
C TYR A 88 9.90 -4.32 -8.99
N PRO A 89 10.23 -4.70 -10.24
CA PRO A 89 11.52 -4.34 -10.85
C PRO A 89 11.77 -2.84 -10.79
N GLY A 90 12.96 -2.44 -10.35
CA GLY A 90 13.36 -1.03 -10.24
C GLY A 90 13.01 -0.34 -8.92
N VAL A 91 12.12 -0.89 -8.09
CA VAL A 91 11.76 -0.29 -6.78
C VAL A 91 12.97 -0.15 -5.85
N PRO A 92 13.84 -1.17 -5.67
CA PRO A 92 15.00 -1.01 -4.78
C PRO A 92 15.93 0.13 -5.20
N ALA A 93 16.24 0.22 -6.50
CA ALA A 93 17.10 1.28 -7.04
C ALA A 93 16.46 2.67 -6.91
N MET A 94 15.15 2.77 -7.11
CA MET A 94 14.40 4.01 -6.90
C MET A 94 14.47 4.46 -5.43
N LEU A 95 14.20 3.56 -4.47
CA LEU A 95 14.23 3.88 -3.03
C LEU A 95 15.63 4.28 -2.58
N GLU A 96 16.66 3.58 -3.03
CA GLU A 96 18.06 3.90 -2.75
C GLU A 96 18.44 5.28 -3.28
N ALA A 97 18.07 5.60 -4.51
CA ALA A 97 18.33 6.90 -5.12
C ALA A 97 17.59 8.04 -4.40
N LEU A 98 16.31 7.86 -4.07
CA LEU A 98 15.55 8.86 -3.30
C LEU A 98 16.19 9.10 -1.91
N HIS A 99 16.61 8.03 -1.25
CA HIS A 99 17.29 8.12 0.04
C HIS A 99 18.65 8.85 -0.07
N ALA A 100 19.42 8.57 -1.12
CA ALA A 100 20.70 9.24 -1.39
C ALA A 100 20.55 10.74 -1.69
N HIS A 101 19.36 11.17 -2.11
CA HIS A 101 19.01 12.59 -2.30
C HIS A 101 18.29 13.22 -1.10
N ASP A 102 18.37 12.59 0.09
CA ASP A 102 17.76 13.05 1.34
C ASP A 102 16.23 13.28 1.28
N VAL A 103 15.54 12.64 0.34
CA VAL A 103 14.07 12.66 0.31
C VAL A 103 13.53 11.84 1.47
N ALA A 104 12.63 12.42 2.27
CA ALA A 104 12.02 11.75 3.41
C ALA A 104 10.95 10.77 2.94
N LEU A 105 11.16 9.47 3.14
CA LEU A 105 10.24 8.42 2.66
C LEU A 105 9.37 7.91 3.80
N TYR A 106 8.08 7.72 3.51
CA TYR A 106 7.08 7.19 4.43
C TYR A 106 6.22 6.15 3.71
N ILE A 107 5.75 5.16 4.45
CA ILE A 107 4.72 4.22 4.01
C ILE A 107 3.40 4.62 4.64
N VAL A 108 2.33 4.67 3.81
CA VAL A 108 0.94 4.91 4.23
C VAL A 108 0.06 3.88 3.53
N THR A 109 -0.42 2.87 4.26
CA THR A 109 -1.05 1.69 3.66
C THR A 109 -2.30 1.21 4.41
N ASN A 110 -3.23 0.58 3.66
CA ASN A 110 -4.36 -0.16 4.21
C ASN A 110 -3.94 -1.55 4.73
N LYS A 111 -2.76 -2.03 4.33
CA LYS A 111 -2.21 -3.28 4.85
C LYS A 111 -1.93 -3.15 6.35
N ARG A 112 -2.21 -4.22 7.13
CA ARG A 112 -1.90 -4.24 8.56
C ARG A 112 -0.44 -3.94 8.83
N ILE A 113 -0.16 -3.24 9.92
CA ILE A 113 1.21 -2.80 10.27
C ILE A 113 2.16 -4.00 10.46
N LYS A 114 1.68 -5.10 11.07
CA LYS A 114 2.52 -6.26 11.35
C LYS A 114 3.11 -6.90 10.08
N PRO A 115 2.33 -7.37 9.08
CA PRO A 115 2.90 -7.93 7.86
C PRO A 115 3.68 -6.88 7.03
N THR A 116 3.32 -5.60 7.07
CA THR A 116 4.10 -4.55 6.41
C THR A 116 5.52 -4.52 6.95
N ARG A 117 5.69 -4.51 8.27
CA ARG A 117 7.02 -4.55 8.91
C ARG A 117 7.77 -5.84 8.61
N LEU A 118 7.10 -7.00 8.65
CA LEU A 118 7.72 -8.29 8.32
C LEU A 118 8.30 -8.32 6.89
N ILE A 119 7.58 -7.73 5.92
CA ILE A 119 8.05 -7.63 4.53
C ILE A 119 9.23 -6.66 4.42
N LEU A 120 9.15 -5.50 5.05
CA LEU A 120 10.23 -4.50 5.05
C LEU A 120 11.51 -5.05 5.68
N ASP A 121 11.39 -5.79 6.78
CA ASP A 121 12.52 -6.43 7.45
C ASP A 121 13.10 -7.56 6.58
N HIS A 122 12.23 -8.34 5.91
CA HIS A 122 12.65 -9.41 4.99
C HIS A 122 13.50 -8.87 3.83
N PHE A 123 13.15 -7.70 3.28
CA PHE A 123 13.93 -7.05 2.22
C PHE A 123 15.04 -6.12 2.74
N GLY A 124 15.15 -5.89 4.05
CA GLY A 124 16.11 -4.95 4.65
C GLY A 124 15.82 -3.50 4.31
N TRP A 125 14.55 -3.14 4.06
CA TRP A 125 14.12 -1.82 3.59
C TRP A 125 13.73 -0.84 4.69
N THR A 126 13.56 -1.30 5.92
CA THR A 126 13.14 -0.47 7.07
C THR A 126 14.00 0.79 7.21
N ARG A 127 15.30 0.69 6.90
CA ARG A 127 16.27 1.80 6.97
C ARG A 127 15.99 2.98 6.04
N TRP A 128 15.23 2.79 4.95
CA TRP A 128 14.93 3.83 3.99
C TRP A 128 13.75 4.70 4.39
N PHE A 129 12.90 4.22 5.31
CA PHE A 129 11.65 4.91 5.67
C PHE A 129 11.77 5.59 7.02
N ARG A 130 11.41 6.88 7.09
CA ARG A 130 11.30 7.64 8.34
C ARG A 130 10.09 7.24 9.17
N GLY A 131 9.05 6.69 8.53
CA GLY A 131 7.84 6.21 9.19
C GLY A 131 7.09 5.18 8.37
N ILE A 132 6.46 4.24 9.07
CA ILE A 132 5.62 3.19 8.51
C ILE A 132 4.28 3.28 9.19
N HIS A 133 3.25 3.64 8.43
CA HIS A 133 1.92 3.94 8.93
C HIS A 133 0.88 3.07 8.22
N ALA A 134 0.02 2.43 9.01
CA ALA A 134 -1.10 1.63 8.57
C ALA A 134 -2.35 2.08 9.32
N LEU A 135 -3.55 1.73 8.84
CA LEU A 135 -4.79 2.10 9.52
C LEU A 135 -4.80 1.63 10.98
N ASP A 136 -4.28 0.42 11.24
CA ASP A 136 -4.19 -0.20 12.56
C ASP A 136 -2.97 0.24 13.39
N SER A 137 -2.16 1.17 12.89
CA SER A 137 -1.04 1.74 13.66
C SER A 137 -1.46 2.90 14.58
N LEU A 138 -2.68 3.40 14.41
CA LEU A 138 -3.27 4.46 15.24
C LEU A 138 -4.19 3.88 16.32
N GLN A 139 -4.43 4.66 17.38
CA GLN A 139 -5.39 4.30 18.43
C GLN A 139 -6.28 5.52 18.74
N PRO A 140 -7.57 5.45 18.38
CA PRO A 140 -8.22 4.37 17.62
C PRO A 140 -7.67 4.24 16.20
N ALA A 141 -7.90 3.08 15.56
CA ALA A 141 -7.49 2.86 14.17
C ALA A 141 -8.09 3.92 13.26
N ALA A 142 -7.32 4.35 12.24
CA ALA A 142 -7.82 5.31 11.27
C ALA A 142 -9.02 4.72 10.50
N PRO A 143 -10.08 5.49 10.27
CA PRO A 143 -11.27 4.99 9.56
C PRO A 143 -11.00 4.73 8.07
N ASP A 144 -10.07 5.47 7.48
CA ASP A 144 -9.72 5.43 6.06
C ASP A 144 -8.30 5.96 5.81
N LYS A 145 -7.81 5.76 4.59
CA LYS A 145 -6.48 6.21 4.17
C LYS A 145 -6.37 7.74 4.11
N LEU A 146 -7.44 8.46 3.77
CA LEU A 146 -7.44 9.92 3.75
C LEU A 146 -7.13 10.50 5.14
N THR A 147 -7.75 9.95 6.18
CA THR A 147 -7.51 10.33 7.58
C THR A 147 -6.10 9.93 8.02
N LEU A 148 -5.63 8.73 7.61
CA LEU A 148 -4.27 8.28 7.90
C LEU A 148 -3.21 9.21 7.28
N VAL A 149 -3.38 9.61 6.01
CA VAL A 149 -2.48 10.58 5.34
C VAL A 149 -2.43 11.89 6.10
N ARG A 150 -3.59 12.41 6.52
CA ARG A 150 -3.67 13.67 7.31
C ARG A 150 -2.91 13.55 8.64
N ASP A 151 -3.10 12.45 9.36
CA ASP A 151 -2.39 12.19 10.63
C ASP A 151 -0.87 12.13 10.43
N VAL A 152 -0.41 11.44 9.39
CA VAL A 152 1.02 11.34 9.04
C VAL A 152 1.60 12.71 8.71
N MET A 153 0.89 13.53 7.91
CA MET A 153 1.33 14.89 7.60
C MET A 153 1.48 15.75 8.85
N GLN A 154 0.50 15.67 9.76
CA GLN A 154 0.54 16.43 11.01
C GLN A 154 1.68 15.97 11.94
N ARG A 155 1.83 14.65 12.14
CA ARG A 155 2.86 14.06 13.01
C ARG A 155 4.27 14.39 12.58
N HIS A 156 4.50 14.45 11.28
CA HIS A 156 5.82 14.68 10.72
C HIS A 156 6.01 16.11 10.20
N ALA A 157 5.04 17.00 10.44
CA ALA A 157 5.05 18.40 9.98
C ALA A 157 5.36 18.51 8.46
N LEU A 158 4.69 17.66 7.65
CA LEU A 158 4.90 17.63 6.21
C LEU A 158 4.10 18.76 5.52
N GLU A 159 4.77 19.51 4.66
CA GLU A 159 4.17 20.57 3.85
C GLU A 159 3.52 19.95 2.58
N ALA A 160 2.28 20.30 2.28
CA ALA A 160 1.53 19.69 1.18
C ALA A 160 2.16 19.94 -0.20
N ASP A 161 2.67 21.13 -0.45
CA ASP A 161 3.31 21.55 -1.70
C ASP A 161 4.69 20.89 -1.93
N ALA A 162 5.33 20.40 -0.86
CA ALA A 162 6.61 19.71 -0.87
C ALA A 162 6.49 18.19 -0.65
N THR A 163 5.27 17.66 -0.52
CA THR A 163 5.01 16.24 -0.28
C THR A 163 4.23 15.62 -1.43
N TRP A 164 4.72 14.49 -1.95
CA TRP A 164 4.03 13.74 -2.99
C TRP A 164 3.50 12.42 -2.42
N MET A 165 2.46 11.88 -3.05
CA MET A 165 1.95 10.55 -2.77
C MET A 165 2.00 9.69 -4.02
N ILE A 166 2.54 8.47 -3.87
CA ILE A 166 2.64 7.46 -4.91
C ILE A 166 1.79 6.27 -4.51
N GLY A 167 0.89 5.85 -5.40
CA GLY A 167 0.01 4.71 -5.16
C GLY A 167 -0.55 4.16 -6.46
N ASP A 168 -1.20 2.99 -6.44
CA ASP A 168 -1.75 2.32 -7.62
C ASP A 168 -3.29 2.32 -7.66
N SER A 169 -3.96 2.84 -6.60
CA SER A 169 -5.41 2.78 -6.45
C SER A 169 -6.10 4.14 -6.52
N ALA A 170 -7.39 4.14 -6.83
CA ALA A 170 -8.25 5.32 -6.75
C ALA A 170 -8.32 5.89 -5.33
N GLU A 171 -8.26 5.03 -4.30
CA GLU A 171 -8.25 5.45 -2.89
C GLU A 171 -6.98 6.23 -2.54
N ASP A 172 -5.82 5.83 -3.08
CA ASP A 172 -4.56 6.57 -2.93
C ASP A 172 -4.68 7.96 -3.53
N ARG A 173 -5.21 8.04 -4.75
CA ARG A 173 -5.44 9.32 -5.43
C ARG A 173 -6.38 10.23 -4.64
N GLN A 174 -7.51 9.71 -4.18
CA GLN A 174 -8.47 10.47 -3.38
C GLN A 174 -7.85 10.94 -2.06
N SER A 175 -7.04 10.08 -1.42
CA SER A 175 -6.37 10.41 -0.16
C SER A 175 -5.29 11.49 -0.34
N ALA A 176 -4.55 11.44 -1.45
CA ALA A 176 -3.58 12.47 -1.79
C ALA A 176 -4.25 13.81 -2.05
N LEU A 177 -5.20 13.86 -2.99
CA LEU A 177 -5.88 15.10 -3.40
C LEU A 177 -6.69 15.72 -2.25
N GLY A 178 -7.34 14.88 -1.42
CA GLY A 178 -8.09 15.34 -0.24
C GLY A 178 -7.22 15.97 0.85
N ASN A 179 -5.89 15.75 0.79
CA ASN A 179 -4.90 16.38 1.67
C ASN A 179 -4.02 17.43 0.93
N GLY A 180 -4.37 17.79 -0.30
CA GLY A 180 -3.65 18.80 -1.07
C GLY A 180 -2.29 18.32 -1.61
N LEU A 181 -2.04 17.00 -1.63
CA LEU A 181 -0.79 16.43 -2.12
C LEU A 181 -0.82 16.24 -3.63
N ARG A 182 0.35 16.34 -4.26
CA ARG A 182 0.53 15.83 -5.61
C ARG A 182 0.48 14.30 -5.60
N PHE A 183 -0.35 13.72 -6.48
CA PHE A 183 -0.43 12.29 -6.68
C PHE A 183 0.32 11.86 -7.94
N LEU A 184 1.00 10.70 -7.88
CA LEU A 184 1.54 10.02 -9.04
C LEU A 184 1.14 8.55 -9.00
N ALA A 185 0.55 8.07 -10.10
CA ALA A 185 0.02 6.71 -10.21
C ALA A 185 1.12 5.71 -10.58
N ALA A 186 1.31 4.68 -9.77
CA ALA A 186 2.10 3.50 -10.10
C ALA A 186 1.31 2.61 -11.08
N THR A 187 1.51 2.80 -12.40
CA THR A 187 0.69 2.13 -13.42
C THR A 187 1.03 0.65 -13.60
N TRP A 188 2.09 0.18 -12.96
CA TRP A 188 2.47 -1.24 -12.90
C TRP A 188 1.69 -2.04 -11.85
N GLY A 189 0.96 -1.36 -10.95
CA GLY A 189 0.15 -1.97 -9.91
C GLY A 189 -1.17 -2.54 -10.43
N TYR A 190 -1.97 -3.06 -9.53
CA TYR A 190 -3.24 -3.72 -9.84
C TYR A 190 -4.48 -2.93 -9.36
N GLY A 191 -4.29 -1.82 -8.66
CA GLY A 191 -5.37 -1.03 -8.06
C GLY A 191 -6.16 -0.15 -9.05
N GLY A 192 -5.74 -0.05 -10.30
CA GLY A 192 -6.48 0.64 -11.38
C GLY A 192 -6.40 2.16 -11.36
N ALA A 193 -5.54 2.78 -10.53
CA ALA A 193 -5.40 4.24 -10.47
C ALA A 193 -5.07 4.89 -11.82
N SER A 194 -4.37 4.17 -12.71
CA SER A 194 -4.03 4.63 -14.06
C SER A 194 -5.24 4.95 -14.95
N ARG A 195 -6.42 4.39 -14.64
CA ARG A 195 -7.64 4.64 -15.41
C ARG A 195 -8.32 5.96 -15.05
N GLU A 196 -8.05 6.47 -13.84
CA GLU A 196 -8.65 7.67 -13.28
C GLU A 196 -7.66 8.85 -13.20
N SER A 197 -6.37 8.57 -13.41
CA SER A 197 -5.30 9.57 -13.33
C SER A 197 -5.25 10.41 -14.61
N ALA A 198 -4.86 11.67 -14.45
CA ALA A 198 -4.52 12.51 -15.60
C ALA A 198 -3.28 11.92 -16.32
N PRO A 199 -3.11 12.15 -17.65
CA PRO A 199 -2.01 11.57 -18.41
C PRO A 199 -0.61 11.89 -17.87
N ASP A 200 -0.44 13.00 -17.17
CA ASP A 200 0.81 13.45 -16.57
C ASP A 200 1.03 12.94 -15.13
N GLU A 201 0.05 12.23 -14.56
CA GLU A 201 0.15 11.61 -13.24
C GLU A 201 0.70 10.17 -13.31
N GLY A 202 0.75 9.54 -14.48
CA GLY A 202 1.14 8.13 -14.63
C GLY A 202 2.66 7.92 -14.63
N LEU A 203 3.15 7.05 -13.75
CA LEU A 203 4.52 6.51 -13.79
C LEU A 203 4.47 5.12 -14.44
N ALA A 204 5.12 4.94 -15.60
CA ALA A 204 5.16 3.66 -16.30
C ALA A 204 6.08 2.63 -15.61
N GLU A 205 7.06 3.11 -14.87
CA GLU A 205 8.07 2.31 -14.15
C GLU A 205 8.56 3.06 -12.90
N PRO A 206 9.06 2.38 -11.86
CA PRO A 206 9.52 3.04 -10.63
C PRO A 206 10.58 4.11 -10.87
N TYR A 207 11.53 3.87 -11.77
CA TYR A 207 12.60 4.80 -12.05
C TYR A 207 12.13 6.13 -12.69
N ALA A 208 10.95 6.14 -13.33
CA ALA A 208 10.35 7.36 -13.86
C ALA A 208 10.10 8.43 -12.77
N LEU A 209 9.91 8.01 -11.52
CA LEU A 209 9.75 8.93 -10.39
C LEU A 209 10.96 9.86 -10.23
N LEU A 210 12.19 9.35 -10.42
CA LEU A 210 13.41 10.16 -10.30
C LEU A 210 13.49 11.24 -11.38
N ARG A 211 13.02 10.93 -12.61
CA ARG A 211 12.93 11.92 -13.70
C ARG A 211 11.95 13.03 -13.34
N VAL A 212 10.73 12.64 -12.91
CA VAL A 212 9.68 13.59 -12.56
C VAL A 212 10.08 14.47 -11.37
N ALA A 213 10.85 13.91 -10.43
CA ALA A 213 11.38 14.60 -9.26
C ALA A 213 12.61 15.49 -9.57
N GLY A 214 13.18 15.41 -10.80
CA GLY A 214 14.39 16.15 -11.15
C GLY A 214 15.66 15.65 -10.44
N LEU A 215 15.67 14.36 -10.06
CA LEU A 215 16.76 13.71 -9.30
C LEU A 215 17.64 12.79 -10.16
N GLN A 216 17.50 12.83 -11.49
CA GLN A 216 18.42 12.16 -12.40
C GLN A 216 19.67 13.02 -12.61
N ARG A 217 20.83 12.40 -12.44
CA ARG A 217 22.10 12.90 -12.99
C ARG A 217 22.32 12.32 -14.38
#